data_b92081b9ee62e8899c5fb3db2bbb5486
#
_entry.id   b92081b9ee62e8899c5fb3db2bbb5486
#
_cell.length_a   1.000
_cell.length_b   1.000
_cell.length_c   1.000
_cell.angle_alpha   90.00
_cell.angle_beta   90.00
_cell.angle_gamma   90.00
#
_symmetry.space_group_name_H-M   'P 1'
#
loop_
_entity.id
_entity.type
_entity.pdbx_description
1 polymer ?
#
loop_
_entity_poly.entity_id
_entity_poly.type
_entity_poly.pdbx_seq_one_letter_code
_entity_poly.pdbx_strand_id
1 'polypeptide(L)'
;MEGDHMIHPFLPVFDRNSHILILGSFPSVRSREEGFFYGHPQNRFWKVTSAVFATSLPTTVEEKRAFLLDNGIALWDVIASCDAEDSADTNIRNAIPNDFSDIFETADIQAVFTNGKLAHRLYEKYIGKNAIYLPSTSPANAAWSLERLIDAWKVIRSLP
;
A
#
# COMPACT_ATOMS: atom_id res chain seq x y z
N MET A 1 -29.00 8.41 0.07
CA MET A 1 -27.94 9.38 0.18
C MET A 1 -26.70 8.90 -0.55
N GLU A 2 -26.09 9.77 -1.25
CA GLU A 2 -24.87 9.44 -1.96
C GLU A 2 -23.71 9.28 -0.98
N GLY A 3 -22.76 8.47 -1.33
CA GLY A 3 -21.53 8.37 -0.57
C GLY A 3 -20.69 9.62 -0.68
N ASP A 4 -19.77 9.79 0.21
CA ASP A 4 -18.88 10.93 0.21
C ASP A 4 -17.85 10.82 -0.91
N HIS A 5 -17.54 11.96 -1.52
CA HIS A 5 -16.40 12.05 -2.43
C HIS A 5 -15.13 12.15 -1.60
N MET A 6 -14.21 11.24 -1.84
CA MET A 6 -12.97 11.15 -1.05
C MET A 6 -11.76 11.38 -1.92
N ILE A 7 -10.83 12.17 -1.41
CA ILE A 7 -9.55 12.47 -2.06
C ILE A 7 -8.44 11.85 -1.22
N HIS A 8 -7.49 11.20 -1.89
CA HIS A 8 -6.36 10.57 -1.20
C HIS A 8 -5.54 11.65 -0.48
N PRO A 9 -5.37 11.53 0.85
CA PRO A 9 -4.75 12.61 1.64
C PRO A 9 -3.23 12.54 1.69
N PHE A 10 -2.61 11.46 1.18
CA PHE A 10 -1.17 11.24 1.36
C PHE A 10 -0.41 11.36 0.05
N LEU A 11 0.74 12.01 0.14
CA LEU A 11 1.73 11.98 -0.93
C LEU A 11 2.42 10.61 -0.92
N PRO A 12 2.91 10.15 -2.08
CA PRO A 12 3.65 8.88 -2.10
C PRO A 12 4.96 9.00 -1.32
N VAL A 13 5.41 7.89 -0.77
CA VAL A 13 6.74 7.79 -0.17
C VAL A 13 7.66 7.16 -1.20
N PHE A 14 8.70 7.87 -1.61
CA PHE A 14 9.72 7.32 -2.51
C PHE A 14 10.90 8.28 -2.60
N ASP A 15 12.02 7.76 -3.07
CA ASP A 15 13.15 8.57 -3.51
C ASP A 15 13.80 7.86 -4.70
N ARG A 16 14.89 8.43 -5.20
CA ARG A 16 15.56 7.86 -6.38
C ARG A 16 16.17 6.48 -6.13
N ASN A 17 16.32 6.09 -4.89
CA ASN A 17 16.85 4.77 -4.51
C ASN A 17 15.78 3.71 -4.33
N SER A 18 14.51 4.09 -4.44
CA SER A 18 13.40 3.13 -4.37
C SER A 18 13.49 2.16 -5.55
N HIS A 19 13.31 0.86 -5.29
CA HIS A 19 13.41 -0.13 -6.35
C HIS A 19 12.20 -1.07 -6.39
N ILE A 20 11.34 -1.05 -5.38
CA ILE A 20 10.04 -1.73 -5.42
C ILE A 20 8.95 -0.74 -5.05
N LEU A 21 7.76 -0.96 -5.60
CA LEU A 21 6.59 -0.14 -5.33
C LEU A 21 5.50 -1.03 -4.78
N ILE A 22 5.00 -0.70 -3.59
CA ILE A 22 3.88 -1.43 -2.98
C ILE A 22 2.66 -0.53 -3.01
N LEU A 23 1.55 -1.06 -3.50
CA LEU A 23 0.32 -0.30 -3.70
C LEU A 23 -0.85 -0.92 -2.96
N GLY A 24 -1.55 -0.10 -2.18
CA GLY A 24 -2.87 -0.42 -1.69
C GLY A 24 -3.94 0.14 -2.62
N SER A 25 -5.21 0.05 -2.23
CA SER A 25 -6.33 0.58 -3.01
C SER A 25 -6.60 2.05 -2.67
N PHE A 26 -7.01 2.30 -1.44
CA PHE A 26 -7.30 3.62 -0.90
C PHE A 26 -7.19 3.55 0.62
N PRO A 27 -6.71 4.60 1.31
CA PRO A 27 -6.52 4.49 2.76
C PRO A 27 -7.85 4.36 3.51
N SER A 28 -7.82 3.56 4.58
CA SER A 28 -8.98 3.41 5.46
C SER A 28 -9.28 4.71 6.20
N VAL A 29 -10.47 4.80 6.80
CA VAL A 29 -10.81 5.94 7.66
C VAL A 29 -9.76 6.13 8.75
N ARG A 30 -9.34 5.04 9.38
CA ARG A 30 -8.36 5.10 10.46
C ARG A 30 -7.00 5.60 9.99
N SER A 31 -6.56 5.17 8.81
CA SER A 31 -5.31 5.66 8.22
C SER A 31 -5.37 7.14 7.96
N ARG A 32 -6.52 7.64 7.48
CA ARG A 32 -6.70 9.07 7.24
C ARG A 32 -6.68 9.87 8.54
N GLU A 33 -7.25 9.33 9.60
CA GLU A 33 -7.22 9.95 10.93
C GLU A 33 -5.81 9.96 11.53
N GLU A 34 -5.07 8.87 11.37
CA GLU A 34 -3.70 8.74 11.87
C GLU A 34 -2.69 9.54 11.03
N GLY A 35 -3.06 9.90 9.81
CA GLY A 35 -2.23 10.74 8.95
C GLY A 35 -1.15 10.01 8.17
N PHE A 36 -1.21 8.66 8.08
CA PHE A 36 -0.26 7.90 7.30
C PHE A 36 -0.81 6.54 6.90
N PHE A 37 -0.12 5.90 5.94
CA PHE A 37 -0.50 4.60 5.39
C PHE A 37 -0.59 3.54 6.47
N TYR A 38 -1.61 2.69 6.35
CA TYR A 38 -1.79 1.52 7.22
C TYR A 38 -1.78 1.88 8.70
N GLY A 39 -2.44 3.00 9.03
CA GLY A 39 -2.50 3.50 10.39
C GLY A 39 -3.47 2.77 11.31
N HIS A 40 -4.38 1.94 10.75
CA HIS A 40 -5.30 1.15 11.57
C HIS A 40 -4.48 0.21 12.47
N PRO A 41 -4.73 0.21 13.79
CA PRO A 41 -3.87 -0.53 14.73
C PRO A 41 -3.86 -2.04 14.49
N GLN A 42 -4.87 -2.58 13.83
CA GLN A 42 -4.94 -4.00 13.53
C GLN A 42 -4.44 -4.35 12.12
N ASN A 43 -4.06 -3.36 11.31
CA ASN A 43 -3.44 -3.64 10.03
C ASN A 43 -2.03 -4.17 10.26
N ARG A 44 -1.68 -5.25 9.59
CA ARG A 44 -0.42 -5.95 9.83
C ARG A 44 0.72 -5.53 8.92
N PHE A 45 0.52 -4.47 8.10
CA PHE A 45 1.52 -4.06 7.11
C PHE A 45 2.90 -3.83 7.73
N TRP A 46 2.95 -3.01 8.80
CA TRP A 46 4.23 -2.67 9.42
C TRP A 46 4.87 -3.85 10.12
N LYS A 47 4.08 -4.71 10.74
CA LYS A 47 4.58 -5.94 11.36
C LYS A 47 5.14 -6.90 10.33
N VAL A 48 4.44 -7.05 9.21
CA VAL A 48 4.87 -7.95 8.13
C VAL A 48 6.15 -7.44 7.49
N THR A 49 6.16 -6.19 7.07
CA THR A 49 7.30 -5.64 6.35
C THR A 49 8.55 -5.54 7.22
N SER A 50 8.41 -5.12 8.47
CA SER A 50 9.56 -5.06 9.37
C SER A 50 10.14 -6.46 9.64
N ALA A 51 9.29 -7.47 9.76
CA ALA A 51 9.75 -8.85 9.92
C ALA A 51 10.49 -9.36 8.67
N VAL A 52 9.95 -9.05 7.48
CA VAL A 52 10.59 -9.44 6.22
C VAL A 52 12.01 -8.87 6.12
N PHE A 53 12.20 -7.61 6.51
CA PHE A 53 13.49 -6.94 6.43
C PHE A 53 14.32 -7.08 7.71
N ALA A 54 13.83 -7.85 8.68
CA ALA A 54 14.54 -8.15 9.94
C ALA A 54 14.94 -6.87 10.70
N THR A 55 14.00 -5.93 10.79
CA THR A 55 14.20 -4.68 11.52
C THR A 55 13.23 -4.60 12.70
N SER A 56 13.46 -3.64 13.59
CA SER A 56 12.49 -3.33 14.64
C SER A 56 11.23 -2.72 14.01
N LEU A 57 10.10 -2.87 14.71
CA LEU A 57 8.82 -2.33 14.24
C LEU A 57 8.84 -0.79 14.29
N PRO A 58 8.65 -0.12 13.15
CA PRO A 58 8.52 1.34 13.15
C PRO A 58 7.15 1.72 13.75
N THR A 59 7.12 2.75 14.58
CA THR A 59 5.88 3.15 15.27
C THR A 59 5.45 4.58 14.97
N THR A 60 6.39 5.48 14.72
CA THR A 60 6.06 6.86 14.35
C THR A 60 6.02 7.01 12.84
N VAL A 61 5.39 8.09 12.36
CA VAL A 61 5.38 8.40 10.92
C VAL A 61 6.80 8.55 10.40
N GLU A 62 7.66 9.22 11.16
CA GLU A 62 9.06 9.42 10.75
C GLU A 62 9.82 8.10 10.67
N GLU A 63 9.61 7.21 11.64
CA GLU A 63 10.22 5.88 11.63
C GLU A 63 9.73 5.04 10.46
N LYS A 64 8.43 5.10 10.17
CA LYS A 64 7.82 4.37 9.07
C LYS A 64 8.37 4.84 7.72
N ARG A 65 8.47 6.16 7.54
CA ARG A 65 9.03 6.74 6.32
C ARG A 65 10.50 6.35 6.15
N ALA A 66 11.28 6.47 7.21
CA ALA A 66 12.69 6.09 7.18
C ALA A 66 12.87 4.62 6.86
N PHE A 67 12.05 3.75 7.47
CA PHE A 67 12.08 2.31 7.19
C PHE A 67 11.86 2.02 5.70
N LEU A 68 10.85 2.66 5.09
CA LEU A 68 10.55 2.45 3.68
C LEU A 68 11.73 2.88 2.81
N LEU A 69 12.22 4.09 3.02
CA LEU A 69 13.30 4.63 2.19
C LEU A 69 14.61 3.88 2.38
N ASP A 70 14.92 3.49 3.61
CA ASP A 70 16.15 2.73 3.90
C ASP A 70 16.16 1.36 3.24
N ASN A 71 14.98 0.80 2.96
CA ASN A 71 14.85 -0.51 2.34
C ASN A 71 14.46 -0.44 0.86
N GLY A 72 14.48 0.74 0.28
CA GLY A 72 14.20 0.91 -1.14
C GLY A 72 12.75 0.70 -1.54
N ILE A 73 11.82 0.94 -0.62
CA ILE A 73 10.40 0.71 -0.83
C ILE A 73 9.69 2.03 -1.12
N ALA A 74 9.07 2.11 -2.30
CA ALA A 74 8.10 3.16 -2.59
C ALA A 74 6.71 2.68 -2.18
N LEU A 75 5.89 3.57 -1.63
CA LEU A 75 4.57 3.23 -1.11
C LEU A 75 3.54 4.26 -1.53
N TRP A 76 2.42 3.78 -2.06
CA TRP A 76 1.27 4.62 -2.37
C TRP A 76 0.01 3.74 -2.50
N ASP A 77 -1.06 4.30 -3.02
CA ASP A 77 -2.29 3.57 -3.34
C ASP A 77 -2.66 3.83 -4.79
N VAL A 78 -3.45 2.92 -5.37
CA VAL A 78 -3.84 3.04 -6.78
C VAL A 78 -4.78 4.21 -7.00
N ILE A 79 -5.67 4.49 -6.07
CA ILE A 79 -6.79 5.43 -6.26
C ILE A 79 -6.47 6.81 -5.68
N ALA A 80 -6.61 7.85 -6.50
CA ALA A 80 -6.44 9.25 -6.09
C ALA A 80 -7.72 9.80 -5.46
N SER A 81 -8.87 9.46 -6.02
CA SER A 81 -10.16 9.87 -5.48
C SER A 81 -11.23 8.87 -5.86
N CYS A 82 -12.28 8.83 -5.08
CA CYS A 82 -13.40 7.92 -5.33
C CYS A 82 -14.61 8.38 -4.53
N ASP A 83 -15.77 7.82 -4.86
CA ASP A 83 -16.98 7.96 -4.07
C ASP A 83 -17.18 6.67 -3.29
N ALA A 84 -17.43 6.78 -1.99
CA ALA A 84 -17.67 5.64 -1.14
C ALA A 84 -18.55 6.07 0.03
N GLU A 85 -19.37 5.15 0.52
CA GLU A 85 -20.19 5.41 1.71
C GLU A 85 -19.33 5.37 2.97
N ASP A 86 -18.32 4.54 2.93
CA ASP A 86 -17.31 4.43 3.97
C ASP A 86 -16.03 3.95 3.29
N SER A 87 -15.06 3.49 4.05
CA SER A 87 -13.81 2.99 3.48
C SER A 87 -13.86 1.53 3.08
N ALA A 88 -15.04 0.92 3.03
CA ALA A 88 -15.18 -0.46 2.60
C ALA A 88 -14.82 -0.57 1.12
N ASP A 89 -13.96 -1.50 0.81
CA ASP A 89 -13.42 -1.67 -0.53
C ASP A 89 -14.51 -1.93 -1.56
N THR A 90 -15.56 -2.62 -1.17
CA THR A 90 -16.65 -2.99 -2.07
C THR A 90 -17.52 -1.80 -2.49
N ASN A 91 -17.40 -0.68 -1.80
CA ASN A 91 -18.24 0.50 -2.04
C ASN A 91 -17.53 1.61 -2.83
N ILE A 92 -16.35 1.32 -3.37
CA ILE A 92 -15.61 2.31 -4.14
C ILE A 92 -16.26 2.50 -5.51
N ARG A 93 -16.62 3.75 -5.82
CA ARG A 93 -17.25 4.12 -7.08
C ARG A 93 -16.59 5.38 -7.64
N ASN A 94 -16.68 5.54 -8.95
CA ASN A 94 -16.14 6.71 -9.64
C ASN A 94 -14.66 6.92 -9.29
N ALA A 95 -13.90 5.83 -9.31
CA ALA A 95 -12.50 5.85 -8.94
C ALA A 95 -11.67 6.55 -10.00
N ILE A 96 -10.78 7.43 -9.55
CA ILE A 96 -9.78 8.07 -10.39
C ILE A 96 -8.41 7.61 -9.89
N PRO A 97 -7.60 6.99 -10.76
CA PRO A 97 -6.30 6.49 -10.32
C PRO A 97 -5.30 7.62 -10.06
N ASN A 98 -4.33 7.35 -9.21
CA ASN A 98 -3.19 8.23 -9.04
C ASN A 98 -2.32 8.23 -10.29
N ASP A 99 -1.56 9.30 -10.47
CA ASP A 99 -0.57 9.42 -11.54
C ASP A 99 0.79 9.01 -10.96
N PHE A 100 1.35 7.92 -11.49
CA PHE A 100 2.60 7.35 -11.02
C PHE A 100 3.82 7.84 -11.77
N SER A 101 3.66 8.82 -12.66
CA SER A 101 4.76 9.31 -13.51
C SER A 101 5.97 9.75 -12.71
N ASP A 102 5.76 10.51 -11.63
CA ASP A 102 6.88 11.00 -10.82
C ASP A 102 7.69 9.86 -10.20
N ILE A 103 7.00 8.81 -9.74
CA ILE A 103 7.67 7.67 -9.13
C ILE A 103 8.53 6.95 -10.16
N PHE A 104 7.94 6.64 -11.33
CA PHE A 104 8.65 5.89 -12.36
C PHE A 104 9.76 6.68 -13.04
N GLU A 105 9.63 8.01 -13.08
CA GLU A 105 10.68 8.87 -13.62
C GLU A 105 11.82 9.08 -12.65
N THR A 106 11.54 9.13 -11.36
CA THR A 106 12.53 9.41 -10.32
C THR A 106 13.29 8.16 -9.90
N ALA A 107 12.60 7.02 -9.81
CA ALA A 107 13.15 5.78 -9.28
C ALA A 107 13.12 4.68 -10.32
N ASP A 108 14.12 3.80 -10.29
CA ASP A 108 14.17 2.62 -11.16
C ASP A 108 13.43 1.48 -10.48
N ILE A 109 12.11 1.50 -10.61
CA ILE A 109 11.24 0.50 -9.98
C ILE A 109 11.38 -0.84 -10.72
N GLN A 110 11.87 -1.83 -10.03
CA GLN A 110 12.10 -3.17 -10.57
C GLN A 110 10.87 -4.06 -10.50
N ALA A 111 9.98 -3.81 -9.53
CA ALA A 111 8.77 -4.61 -9.38
C ALA A 111 7.69 -3.78 -8.68
N VAL A 112 6.44 -4.07 -9.04
CA VAL A 112 5.25 -3.48 -8.42
C VAL A 112 4.50 -4.61 -7.72
N PHE A 113 4.17 -4.38 -6.46
CA PHE A 113 3.39 -5.31 -5.64
C PHE A 113 2.07 -4.68 -5.25
N THR A 114 1.01 -5.47 -5.27
CA THR A 114 -0.31 -4.99 -4.85
C THR A 114 -0.74 -5.70 -3.57
N ASN A 115 -1.12 -4.90 -2.58
CA ASN A 115 -1.52 -5.38 -1.26
C ASN A 115 -3.02 -5.71 -1.28
N GLY A 116 -3.33 -6.95 -1.62
CA GLY A 116 -4.70 -7.45 -1.63
C GLY A 116 -5.33 -7.51 -3.00
N LYS A 117 -6.47 -8.19 -3.07
CA LYS A 117 -7.17 -8.45 -4.35
C LYS A 117 -7.73 -7.19 -4.98
N LEU A 118 -8.29 -6.30 -4.18
CA LEU A 118 -8.87 -5.07 -4.72
C LEU A 118 -7.79 -4.18 -5.33
N ALA A 119 -6.68 -3.99 -4.61
CA ALA A 119 -5.56 -3.20 -5.13
C ALA A 119 -5.05 -3.79 -6.44
N HIS A 120 -4.93 -5.11 -6.51
CA HIS A 120 -4.47 -5.79 -7.72
C HIS A 120 -5.42 -5.57 -8.88
N ARG A 121 -6.72 -5.75 -8.65
CA ARG A 121 -7.74 -5.57 -9.69
C ARG A 121 -7.76 -4.12 -10.20
N LEU A 122 -7.68 -3.15 -9.29
CA LEU A 122 -7.67 -1.73 -9.66
C LEU A 122 -6.41 -1.36 -10.42
N TYR A 123 -5.26 -1.90 -10.02
CA TYR A 123 -4.01 -1.65 -10.73
C TYR A 123 -4.10 -2.18 -12.16
N GLU A 124 -4.57 -3.40 -12.34
CA GLU A 124 -4.71 -3.98 -13.68
C GLU A 124 -5.71 -3.22 -14.54
N LYS A 125 -6.77 -2.68 -13.93
CA LYS A 125 -7.78 -1.93 -14.66
C LYS A 125 -7.29 -0.57 -15.14
N TYR A 126 -6.51 0.13 -14.31
CA TYR A 126 -6.20 1.54 -14.56
C TYR A 126 -4.75 1.84 -14.91
N ILE A 127 -3.81 1.00 -14.50
CA ILE A 127 -2.39 1.35 -14.56
C ILE A 127 -1.60 0.40 -15.48
N GLY A 128 -1.63 -0.91 -15.23
CA GLY A 128 -0.85 -1.87 -16.01
C GLY A 128 -1.08 -3.29 -15.55
N LYS A 129 -0.31 -4.24 -16.12
CA LYS A 129 -0.58 -5.67 -15.92
C LYS A 129 0.55 -6.46 -15.29
N ASN A 130 1.61 -5.81 -14.87
CA ASN A 130 2.80 -6.50 -14.40
C ASN A 130 3.00 -6.44 -12.89
N ALA A 131 1.91 -6.24 -12.14
CA ALA A 131 2.00 -6.22 -10.68
C ALA A 131 1.96 -7.63 -10.11
N ILE A 132 2.68 -7.84 -9.02
CA ILE A 132 2.71 -9.09 -8.28
C ILE A 132 1.70 -8.99 -7.13
N TYR A 133 0.74 -9.90 -7.12
CA TYR A 133 -0.28 -9.94 -6.07
C TYR A 133 0.30 -10.43 -4.75
N LEU A 134 -0.02 -9.73 -3.66
CA LEU A 134 0.29 -10.16 -2.30
C LEU A 134 -1.00 -10.26 -1.48
N PRO A 135 -1.10 -11.23 -0.57
CA PRO A 135 -2.27 -11.31 0.31
C PRO A 135 -2.37 -10.07 1.18
N SER A 136 -3.60 -9.61 1.40
CA SER A 136 -3.85 -8.36 2.11
C SER A 136 -3.41 -8.39 3.57
N THR A 137 -2.78 -7.30 4.01
CA THR A 137 -2.44 -7.09 5.43
C THR A 137 -3.61 -6.57 6.25
N SER A 138 -4.74 -6.28 5.62
CA SER A 138 -5.94 -5.79 6.29
C SER A 138 -6.45 -6.76 7.34
N PRO A 139 -6.97 -6.26 8.48
CA PRO A 139 -7.63 -7.13 9.45
C PRO A 139 -8.85 -7.86 8.87
N ALA A 140 -9.44 -7.34 7.78
CA ALA A 140 -10.53 -8.02 7.09
C ALA A 140 -10.08 -9.34 6.48
N ASN A 141 -8.79 -9.54 6.24
CA ASN A 141 -8.23 -10.80 5.73
C ASN A 141 -7.89 -11.74 6.89
N ALA A 142 -8.87 -12.02 7.73
CA ALA A 142 -8.66 -12.70 9.00
C ALA A 142 -8.22 -14.17 8.86
N ALA A 143 -8.45 -14.78 7.72
CA ALA A 143 -8.04 -16.18 7.47
C ALA A 143 -6.52 -16.33 7.38
N TRP A 144 -5.80 -15.25 7.11
CA TRP A 144 -4.34 -15.27 7.03
C TRP A 144 -3.72 -14.91 8.38
N SER A 145 -2.90 -15.80 8.91
CA SER A 145 -2.13 -15.50 10.12
C SER A 145 -0.98 -14.55 9.79
N LEU A 146 -0.44 -13.91 10.82
CA LEU A 146 0.74 -13.07 10.66
C LEU A 146 1.91 -13.85 10.04
N GLU A 147 2.13 -15.07 10.51
CA GLU A 147 3.23 -15.91 10.01
C GLU A 147 3.08 -16.23 8.53
N ARG A 148 1.85 -16.56 8.09
CA ARG A 148 1.58 -16.83 6.69
C ARG A 148 1.81 -15.58 5.82
N LEU A 149 1.41 -14.43 6.33
CA LEU A 149 1.62 -13.16 5.62
C LEU A 149 3.11 -12.88 5.48
N ILE A 150 3.87 -13.02 6.55
CA ILE A 150 5.31 -12.78 6.51
C ILE A 150 5.95 -13.68 5.46
N ASP A 151 5.60 -14.94 5.47
CA ASP A 151 6.17 -15.90 4.51
C ASP A 151 5.83 -15.51 3.06
N ALA A 152 4.58 -15.16 2.80
CA ALA A 152 4.15 -14.77 1.45
C ALA A 152 4.79 -13.46 1.00
N TRP A 153 5.02 -12.53 1.92
CA TRP A 153 5.58 -11.21 1.62
C TRP A 153 7.10 -11.20 1.49
N LYS A 154 7.79 -12.29 1.78
CA LYS A 154 9.25 -12.38 1.65
C LYS A 154 9.73 -12.06 0.24
N VAL A 155 8.89 -12.22 -0.76
CA VAL A 155 9.24 -11.94 -2.15
C VAL A 155 9.64 -10.47 -2.35
N ILE A 156 9.13 -9.55 -1.53
CA ILE A 156 9.49 -8.13 -1.68
C ILE A 156 10.97 -7.88 -1.39
N ARG A 157 11.59 -8.72 -0.56
CA ARG A 157 13.01 -8.61 -0.21
C ARG A 157 13.92 -9.35 -1.18
N SER A 158 13.41 -10.38 -1.84
CA SER A 158 14.24 -11.24 -2.68
C SER A 158 14.60 -10.62 -4.04
N LEU A 159 14.00 -9.47 -4.38
CA LEU A 159 14.32 -8.77 -5.61
C LEU A 159 15.52 -7.86 -5.41
N PRO A 160 16.43 -7.83 -6.40
CA PRO A 160 17.64 -6.98 -6.28
C PRO A 160 17.36 -5.49 -6.27
#